data_af75b53271d316705bb18b9bb0b843b6
#
_entry.id   af75b53271d316705bb18b9bb0b843b6
#
_cell.length_a   1.000
_cell.length_b   1.000
_cell.length_c   1.000
_cell.angle_alpha   90.00
_cell.angle_beta   90.00
_cell.angle_gamma   90.00
#
_symmetry.space_group_name_H-M   'P 1'
#
loop_
_entity.id
_entity.type
_entity.pdbx_description
1 polymer ?
#
loop_
_entity_poly.entity_id
_entity_poly.type
_entity_poly.pdbx_seq_one_letter_code
_entity_poly.pdbx_strand_id
1 'polypeptide(L)'
;MNVRGRWAVGALWLLAGFLAVREAVTLLRRPAGERLTALHTWLGADGSRYDGGGPFPDPPFSALSLEPFPDDPGIALDAAWTVGILLLVAALGLVAARGLPAPVAARTAWLAPPAALCLLLVSRPVREALAEGRPGLLPVLLVLAGWLLVPGQRRGGVLIGVGAALQPVLLLFVPLLALAGRRRGAAGAAGAFAACTAVAWAALPGDSVTYWARHPAGAGLGDAPDGVDNQSLHGALLRLGLTGPGERALFLALAAAVCVLALRRAVRYARDDQALLAAAVVGCAALAVTPVAGEHQQVWILLAAAGRAGRRTADRPVWPVFAALVVTFEGTVLVPTMDSLAPIGENFPLIAALLAACAVRFLPRASDLWARPVVAGPAGRPNLLLELLLIRVGYFVYSWTRGRAAGDRATAEAHGHHVLDIQRFLRIDVEYDLNRAVAQSRWLADAMDFYYHTFHFAVPLTILGWLLVRHPAAYRGARRALAFTTLFGLAGFWLYPLAPPRLMPGLGFIDTANGPQDFDDPRYGVLTGISNPYAAMPSLHVGWSLWCALILWRMAPQRWSRVAGFAYPLLTSVVVMGTANHYLLDAVGGVIVVAGGFAASRAVGRALALQPAVPSPAAGPGPEPGRRAEERLPERV
;
A
#
# COMPACT_ATOMS: atom_id res chain seq x y z
N MET A 1 22.27 -13.87 15.38
CA MET A 1 22.08 -13.18 14.08
C MET A 1 23.41 -13.18 13.36
N ASN A 2 23.46 -13.70 12.14
CA ASN A 2 24.69 -13.70 11.32
C ASN A 2 25.00 -12.28 10.78
N VAL A 3 26.22 -12.04 10.30
CA VAL A 3 26.69 -10.73 9.80
C VAL A 3 25.72 -10.15 8.75
N ARG A 4 25.24 -10.98 7.80
CA ARG A 4 24.26 -10.56 6.76
C ARG A 4 22.94 -10.08 7.35
N GLY A 5 22.47 -10.68 8.44
CA GLY A 5 21.25 -10.25 9.12
C GLY A 5 21.42 -8.89 9.81
N ARG A 6 22.60 -8.59 10.36
CA ARG A 6 22.92 -7.27 10.95
C ARG A 6 22.91 -6.17 9.88
N TRP A 7 23.54 -6.42 8.74
CA TRP A 7 23.53 -5.47 7.62
C TRP A 7 22.11 -5.20 7.08
N ALA A 8 21.27 -6.23 6.96
CA ALA A 8 19.88 -6.07 6.52
C ALA A 8 19.05 -5.22 7.51
N VAL A 9 19.23 -5.44 8.80
CA VAL A 9 18.57 -4.62 9.84
C VAL A 9 19.05 -3.17 9.80
N GLY A 10 20.37 -2.96 9.72
CA GLY A 10 20.95 -1.61 9.60
C GLY A 10 20.44 -0.88 8.36
N ALA A 11 20.41 -1.54 7.20
CA ALA A 11 19.90 -0.98 5.96
C ALA A 11 18.41 -0.58 6.05
N LEU A 12 17.58 -1.40 6.73
CA LEU A 12 16.17 -1.06 6.93
C LEU A 12 15.97 0.12 7.88
N TRP A 13 16.78 0.26 8.93
CA TRP A 13 16.72 1.44 9.79
C TRP A 13 17.17 2.71 9.06
N LEU A 14 18.24 2.63 8.27
CA LEU A 14 18.68 3.75 7.42
C LEU A 14 17.60 4.14 6.41
N LEU A 15 16.96 3.15 5.79
CA LEU A 15 15.85 3.39 4.86
C LEU A 15 14.66 4.05 5.58
N ALA A 16 14.26 3.57 6.76
CA ALA A 16 13.18 4.17 7.52
C ALA A 16 13.50 5.63 7.90
N GLY A 17 14.72 5.90 8.36
CA GLY A 17 15.20 7.26 8.64
C GLY A 17 15.20 8.15 7.39
N PHE A 18 15.71 7.64 6.28
CA PHE A 18 15.68 8.36 5.00
C PHE A 18 14.25 8.69 4.54
N LEU A 19 13.33 7.72 4.60
CA LEU A 19 11.93 7.94 4.22
C LEU A 19 11.28 9.00 5.12
N ALA A 20 11.48 8.92 6.44
CA ALA A 20 10.92 9.89 7.38
C ALA A 20 11.44 11.31 7.13
N VAL A 21 12.76 11.48 6.98
CA VAL A 21 13.38 12.77 6.67
C VAL A 21 12.90 13.30 5.32
N ARG A 22 12.82 12.45 4.32
CA ARG A 22 12.33 12.83 3.00
C ARG A 22 10.89 13.33 3.05
N GLU A 23 9.97 12.62 3.70
CA GLU A 23 8.57 13.05 3.81
C GLU A 23 8.48 14.41 4.54
N ALA A 24 9.22 14.58 5.65
CA ALA A 24 9.28 15.85 6.36
C ALA A 24 9.82 16.99 5.48
N VAL A 25 10.95 16.80 4.79
CA VAL A 25 11.55 17.80 3.92
C VAL A 25 10.63 18.14 2.73
N THR A 26 9.99 17.12 2.14
CA THR A 26 9.06 17.33 1.01
C THR A 26 7.86 18.16 1.45
N LEU A 27 7.30 17.88 2.62
CA LEU A 27 6.16 18.61 3.17
C LEU A 27 6.57 20.06 3.52
N LEU A 28 7.64 20.26 4.27
CA LEU A 28 8.06 21.58 4.72
C LEU A 28 8.55 22.52 3.58
N ARG A 29 8.88 21.95 2.41
CA ARG A 29 9.21 22.71 1.20
C ARG A 29 7.99 23.18 0.41
N ARG A 30 6.79 22.66 0.70
CA ARG A 30 5.57 23.15 0.05
C ARG A 30 5.27 24.60 0.45
N PRO A 31 4.54 25.37 -0.38
CA PRO A 31 4.00 26.67 0.02
C PRO A 31 3.17 26.55 1.31
N ALA A 32 3.08 27.62 2.12
CA ALA A 32 2.39 27.60 3.40
C ALA A 32 0.94 27.09 3.29
N GLY A 33 0.19 27.53 2.26
CA GLY A 33 -1.20 27.08 2.05
C GLY A 33 -1.38 25.63 1.57
N GLU A 34 -0.30 24.91 1.27
CA GLU A 34 -0.33 23.50 0.83
C GLU A 34 0.24 22.53 1.88
N ARG A 35 0.63 23.05 3.06
CA ARG A 35 1.12 22.26 4.17
C ARG A 35 0.02 21.98 5.16
N LEU A 36 -0.07 20.75 5.66
CA LEU A 36 -0.97 20.36 6.74
C LEU A 36 -2.38 20.94 6.56
N THR A 37 -2.90 20.83 5.34
CA THR A 37 -4.08 21.58 4.87
C THR A 37 -5.29 21.42 5.77
N ALA A 38 -5.58 20.21 6.26
CA ALA A 38 -6.69 20.00 7.18
C ALA A 38 -6.43 20.64 8.54
N LEU A 39 -5.20 20.52 9.09
CA LEU A 39 -4.84 21.16 10.36
C LEU A 39 -5.01 22.68 10.30
N HIS A 40 -4.49 23.34 9.26
CA HIS A 40 -4.62 24.79 9.09
C HIS A 40 -6.08 25.21 8.93
N THR A 41 -6.87 24.47 8.16
CA THR A 41 -8.32 24.71 8.03
C THR A 41 -9.04 24.58 9.38
N TRP A 42 -8.64 23.61 10.21
CA TRP A 42 -9.27 23.40 11.52
C TRP A 42 -8.88 24.44 12.56
N LEU A 43 -7.64 24.93 12.51
CA LEU A 43 -7.15 25.98 13.41
C LEU A 43 -7.72 27.35 13.04
N GLY A 44 -7.79 27.67 11.73
CA GLY A 44 -8.31 28.94 11.23
C GLY A 44 -9.83 29.02 11.10
N ALA A 45 -10.59 28.04 11.60
CA ALA A 45 -12.06 28.07 11.52
C ALA A 45 -12.64 29.07 12.54
N ASP A 46 -13.16 30.17 12.03
CA ASP A 46 -13.88 31.15 12.84
C ASP A 46 -15.25 30.60 13.30
N GLY A 47 -15.50 30.58 14.60
CA GLY A 47 -16.76 30.13 15.19
C GLY A 47 -16.86 28.62 15.42
N SER A 48 -18.08 28.05 15.30
CA SER A 48 -18.29 26.61 15.50
C SER A 48 -17.71 25.80 14.35
N ARG A 49 -16.89 24.82 14.67
CA ARG A 49 -16.28 23.89 13.70
C ARG A 49 -17.28 22.94 13.04
N TYR A 50 -18.53 22.92 13.52
CA TYR A 50 -19.58 21.96 13.12
C TYR A 50 -20.77 22.60 12.41
N ASP A 51 -20.89 23.94 12.39
CA ASP A 51 -22.01 24.61 11.77
C ASP A 51 -21.96 24.54 10.24
N GLY A 52 -23.11 24.32 9.63
CA GLY A 52 -23.25 24.34 8.17
C GLY A 52 -22.53 23.19 7.44
N GLY A 53 -22.21 22.07 8.11
CA GLY A 53 -21.39 21.00 7.53
C GLY A 53 -19.90 21.31 7.60
N GLY A 54 -19.43 21.85 8.73
CA GLY A 54 -18.06 22.32 8.97
C GLY A 54 -16.97 21.30 8.61
N PRO A 55 -15.75 21.76 8.39
CA PRO A 55 -14.64 20.93 7.86
C PRO A 55 -14.09 19.94 8.88
N PHE A 56 -14.52 19.97 10.13
CA PHE A 56 -13.99 19.14 11.21
C PHE A 56 -14.88 17.92 11.49
N PRO A 57 -14.45 16.70 11.09
CA PRO A 57 -15.28 15.49 11.20
C PRO A 57 -15.19 14.80 12.56
N ASP A 58 -14.18 15.12 13.38
CA ASP A 58 -13.90 14.45 14.65
C ASP A 58 -14.73 15.01 15.81
N PRO A 59 -14.94 14.28 16.93
CA PRO A 59 -15.79 14.72 18.03
C PRO A 59 -15.21 15.93 18.80
N PRO A 60 -16.02 16.63 19.60
CA PRO A 60 -15.61 17.83 20.35
C PRO A 60 -14.41 17.62 21.28
N PHE A 61 -14.15 16.41 21.76
CA PHE A 61 -12.94 16.11 22.53
C PHE A 61 -11.67 16.25 21.68
N SER A 62 -11.72 15.91 20.38
CA SER A 62 -10.64 16.17 19.43
C SER A 62 -10.50 17.68 19.17
N ALA A 63 -11.61 18.41 18.97
CA ALA A 63 -11.60 19.84 18.79
C ALA A 63 -10.96 20.56 20.01
N LEU A 64 -11.32 20.15 21.23
CA LEU A 64 -10.73 20.69 22.46
C LEU A 64 -9.20 20.50 22.50
N SER A 65 -8.67 19.45 21.90
CA SER A 65 -7.23 19.23 21.84
C SER A 65 -6.48 20.22 20.94
N LEU A 66 -7.18 20.94 20.07
CA LEU A 66 -6.64 21.94 19.14
C LEU A 66 -6.70 23.36 19.72
N GLU A 67 -7.53 23.62 20.74
CA GLU A 67 -7.68 24.96 21.35
C GLU A 67 -6.36 25.62 21.84
N PRO A 68 -5.34 24.87 22.31
CA PRO A 68 -4.07 25.50 22.74
C PRO A 68 -3.20 26.04 21.59
N PHE A 69 -3.53 25.74 20.34
CA PHE A 69 -2.72 26.13 19.18
C PHE A 69 -3.23 27.44 18.54
N PRO A 70 -2.34 28.26 17.96
CA PRO A 70 -2.73 29.50 17.30
C PRO A 70 -3.51 29.26 16.01
N ASP A 71 -4.40 30.18 15.67
CA ASP A 71 -5.23 30.12 14.45
C ASP A 71 -4.40 30.24 13.16
N ASP A 72 -3.27 30.96 13.20
CA ASP A 72 -2.32 31.06 12.10
C ASP A 72 -0.97 30.42 12.49
N PRO A 73 -0.81 29.10 12.26
CA PRO A 73 0.40 28.38 12.61
C PRO A 73 1.56 28.72 11.67
N GLY A 74 2.69 29.14 12.26
CA GLY A 74 3.94 29.33 11.52
C GLY A 74 4.67 28.01 11.23
N ILE A 75 5.75 28.09 10.42
CA ILE A 75 6.56 26.95 10.02
C ILE A 75 7.11 26.12 11.20
N ALA A 76 7.30 26.75 12.36
CA ALA A 76 7.78 26.05 13.56
C ALA A 76 6.74 25.05 14.08
N LEU A 77 5.44 25.40 14.06
CA LEU A 77 4.37 24.49 14.42
C LEU A 77 4.21 23.42 13.36
N ASP A 78 4.28 23.77 12.06
CA ASP A 78 4.25 22.77 10.97
C ASP A 78 5.35 21.71 11.14
N ALA A 79 6.56 22.14 11.47
CA ALA A 79 7.68 21.22 11.69
C ALA A 79 7.48 20.36 12.94
N ALA A 80 7.04 20.96 14.05
CA ALA A 80 6.76 20.23 15.30
C ALA A 80 5.64 19.21 15.10
N TRP A 81 4.57 19.59 14.40
CA TRP A 81 3.44 18.71 14.10
C TRP A 81 3.83 17.54 13.20
N THR A 82 4.60 17.81 12.14
CA THR A 82 5.17 16.78 11.25
C THR A 82 6.02 15.79 12.02
N VAL A 83 6.91 16.26 12.90
CA VAL A 83 7.71 15.40 13.78
C VAL A 83 6.82 14.60 14.72
N GLY A 84 5.77 15.21 15.28
CA GLY A 84 4.77 14.53 16.12
C GLY A 84 4.11 13.36 15.41
N ILE A 85 3.64 13.55 14.17
CA ILE A 85 3.04 12.47 13.36
C ILE A 85 4.08 11.39 13.05
N LEU A 86 5.33 11.73 12.71
CA LEU A 86 6.39 10.76 12.47
C LEU A 86 6.71 9.93 13.73
N LEU A 87 6.67 10.54 14.91
CA LEU A 87 6.81 9.82 16.18
C LEU A 87 5.62 8.88 16.45
N LEU A 88 4.39 9.30 16.12
CA LEU A 88 3.21 8.42 16.16
C LEU A 88 3.38 7.21 15.23
N VAL A 89 3.84 7.42 14.00
CA VAL A 89 4.14 6.34 13.04
C VAL A 89 5.21 5.40 13.58
N ALA A 90 6.27 5.95 14.19
CA ALA A 90 7.33 5.15 14.79
C ALA A 90 6.80 4.29 15.95
N ALA A 91 6.02 4.90 16.85
CA ALA A 91 5.39 4.18 17.96
C ALA A 91 4.43 3.10 17.46
N LEU A 92 3.59 3.41 16.47
CA LEU A 92 2.65 2.47 15.87
C LEU A 92 3.38 1.26 15.25
N GLY A 93 4.45 1.49 14.49
CA GLY A 93 5.26 0.42 13.90
C GLY A 93 5.92 -0.48 14.95
N LEU A 94 6.43 0.12 16.02
CA LEU A 94 7.03 -0.62 17.15
C LEU A 94 6.00 -1.45 17.92
N VAL A 95 4.81 -0.89 18.18
CA VAL A 95 3.71 -1.59 18.85
C VAL A 95 3.20 -2.74 17.99
N ALA A 96 2.98 -2.49 16.71
CA ALA A 96 2.55 -3.52 15.75
C ALA A 96 3.57 -4.67 15.65
N ALA A 97 4.86 -4.36 15.58
CA ALA A 97 5.92 -5.37 15.54
C ALA A 97 5.95 -6.26 16.78
N ARG A 98 5.67 -5.70 17.98
CA ARG A 98 5.54 -6.47 19.24
C ARG A 98 4.28 -7.34 19.28
N GLY A 99 3.21 -6.91 18.62
CA GLY A 99 1.94 -7.64 18.54
C GLY A 99 1.92 -8.78 17.51
N LEU A 100 3.00 -9.01 16.75
CA LEU A 100 3.06 -10.10 15.78
C LEU A 100 2.86 -11.46 16.45
N PRO A 101 2.23 -12.44 15.75
CA PRO A 101 2.09 -13.80 16.27
C PRO A 101 3.43 -14.38 16.72
N ALA A 102 3.46 -15.07 17.87
CA ALA A 102 4.69 -15.56 18.51
C ALA A 102 5.65 -16.30 17.56
N PRO A 103 5.19 -17.20 16.65
CA PRO A 103 6.08 -17.89 15.72
C PRO A 103 6.74 -16.95 14.68
N VAL A 104 6.09 -15.83 14.36
CA VAL A 104 6.64 -14.79 13.46
C VAL A 104 7.58 -13.89 14.26
N ALA A 105 7.14 -13.41 15.42
CA ALA A 105 7.91 -12.53 16.30
C ALA A 105 9.27 -13.13 16.69
N ALA A 106 9.31 -14.40 17.06
CA ALA A 106 10.55 -15.12 17.42
C ALA A 106 11.59 -15.13 16.29
N ARG A 107 11.16 -15.10 15.03
CA ARG A 107 12.05 -15.15 13.86
C ARG A 107 12.43 -13.78 13.33
N THR A 108 11.59 -12.78 13.57
CA THR A 108 11.69 -11.47 12.93
C THR A 108 11.91 -10.34 13.94
N ALA A 109 12.19 -10.66 15.22
CA ALA A 109 12.30 -9.68 16.31
C ALA A 109 13.11 -8.43 15.95
N TRP A 110 14.21 -8.58 15.23
CA TRP A 110 15.07 -7.46 14.83
C TRP A 110 14.69 -6.83 13.48
N LEU A 111 14.03 -7.59 12.60
CA LEU A 111 13.61 -7.13 11.28
C LEU A 111 12.22 -6.48 11.29
N ALA A 112 11.33 -6.95 12.16
CA ALA A 112 9.95 -6.52 12.18
C ALA A 112 9.77 -5.02 12.46
N PRO A 113 10.45 -4.42 13.45
CA PRO A 113 10.30 -2.99 13.72
C PRO A 113 10.67 -2.10 12.51
N PRO A 114 11.89 -2.16 11.95
CA PRO A 114 12.24 -1.29 10.82
C PRO A 114 11.45 -1.62 9.56
N ALA A 115 11.06 -2.89 9.33
CA ALA A 115 10.23 -3.25 8.21
C ALA A 115 8.80 -2.70 8.36
N ALA A 116 8.21 -2.75 9.55
CA ALA A 116 6.91 -2.15 9.83
C ALA A 116 6.93 -0.62 9.62
N LEU A 117 7.99 0.06 10.09
CA LEU A 117 8.18 1.49 9.87
C LEU A 117 8.27 1.83 8.38
N CYS A 118 9.09 1.12 7.61
CA CYS A 118 9.19 1.35 6.18
C CYS A 118 7.85 1.13 5.46
N LEU A 119 7.10 0.06 5.82
CA LEU A 119 5.79 -0.21 5.23
C LEU A 119 4.77 0.88 5.58
N LEU A 120 4.76 1.38 6.81
CA LEU A 120 3.91 2.48 7.23
C LEU A 120 4.26 3.77 6.48
N LEU A 121 5.52 4.17 6.45
CA LEU A 121 5.98 5.41 5.80
C LEU A 121 5.71 5.45 4.28
N VAL A 122 5.69 4.30 3.61
CA VAL A 122 5.37 4.24 2.18
C VAL A 122 3.87 4.04 1.90
N SER A 123 3.05 3.79 2.93
CA SER A 123 1.61 3.59 2.77
C SER A 123 0.86 4.91 2.58
N ARG A 124 -0.23 4.89 1.80
CA ARG A 124 -1.11 6.05 1.61
C ARG A 124 -1.65 6.61 2.92
N PRO A 125 -2.22 5.79 3.83
CA PRO A 125 -2.77 6.28 5.10
C PRO A 125 -1.81 7.15 5.91
N VAL A 126 -0.51 6.84 5.90
CA VAL A 126 0.50 7.62 6.62
C VAL A 126 0.91 8.87 5.84
N ARG A 127 1.03 8.76 4.52
CA ARG A 127 1.39 9.90 3.68
C ARG A 127 0.31 10.98 3.67
N GLU A 128 -0.97 10.58 3.64
CA GLU A 128 -2.11 11.50 3.75
C GLU A 128 -2.17 12.13 5.14
N ALA A 129 -2.02 11.34 6.21
CA ALA A 129 -1.95 11.89 7.57
C ALA A 129 -0.85 12.94 7.73
N LEU A 130 0.31 12.75 7.08
CA LEU A 130 1.40 13.73 7.04
C LEU A 130 1.05 14.94 6.18
N ALA A 131 0.47 14.74 4.99
CA ALA A 131 0.17 15.83 4.05
C ALA A 131 -0.91 16.78 4.59
N GLU A 132 -1.94 16.22 5.20
CA GLU A 132 -3.08 16.95 5.74
C GLU A 132 -2.89 17.43 7.19
N GLY A 133 -1.94 16.84 7.91
CA GLY A 133 -1.73 17.13 9.34
C GLY A 133 -2.77 16.47 10.25
N ARG A 134 -3.48 15.44 9.78
CA ARG A 134 -4.50 14.74 10.58
C ARG A 134 -3.85 13.83 11.63
N PRO A 135 -4.14 14.00 12.94
CA PRO A 135 -3.60 13.15 14.00
C PRO A 135 -4.33 11.80 14.13
N GLY A 136 -5.09 11.38 13.11
CA GLY A 136 -5.96 10.20 13.12
C GLY A 136 -5.25 8.85 13.37
N LEU A 137 -3.91 8.82 13.35
CA LEU A 137 -3.11 7.67 13.78
C LEU A 137 -3.01 7.56 15.32
N LEU A 138 -3.26 8.64 16.07
CA LEU A 138 -3.21 8.63 17.54
C LEU A 138 -4.28 7.73 18.16
N PRO A 139 -5.56 7.77 17.77
CA PRO A 139 -6.56 6.83 18.25
C PRO A 139 -6.18 5.36 18.01
N VAL A 140 -5.63 5.06 16.83
CA VAL A 140 -5.16 3.70 16.50
C VAL A 140 -4.03 3.26 17.43
N LEU A 141 -3.05 4.14 17.68
CA LEU A 141 -1.94 3.86 18.59
C LEU A 141 -2.43 3.64 20.02
N LEU A 142 -3.34 4.49 20.53
CA LEU A 142 -3.91 4.37 21.88
C LEU A 142 -4.64 3.03 22.05
N VAL A 143 -5.44 2.64 21.08
CA VAL A 143 -6.12 1.34 21.09
C VAL A 143 -5.12 0.18 21.10
N LEU A 144 -4.13 0.20 20.20
CA LEU A 144 -3.13 -0.87 20.14
C LEU A 144 -2.26 -0.92 21.38
N ALA A 145 -1.82 0.22 21.90
CA ALA A 145 -1.04 0.30 23.15
C ALA A 145 -1.85 -0.23 24.33
N GLY A 146 -3.10 0.20 24.48
CA GLY A 146 -4.00 -0.28 25.53
C GLY A 146 -4.31 -1.77 25.44
N TRP A 147 -4.44 -2.29 24.22
CA TRP A 147 -4.76 -3.70 23.96
C TRP A 147 -3.56 -4.64 24.11
N LEU A 148 -2.35 -4.21 23.68
CA LEU A 148 -1.17 -5.06 23.54
C LEU A 148 -0.12 -4.86 24.65
N LEU A 149 0.08 -3.62 25.11
CA LEU A 149 1.28 -3.28 25.91
C LEU A 149 1.00 -2.98 27.36
N VAL A 150 -0.15 -2.35 27.67
CA VAL A 150 -0.39 -1.85 29.03
C VAL A 150 -0.76 -2.99 29.97
N PRO A 151 0.03 -3.25 31.02
CA PRO A 151 -0.31 -4.24 32.02
C PRO A 151 -1.53 -3.77 32.84
N GLY A 152 -2.45 -4.71 33.08
CA GLY A 152 -3.68 -4.44 33.82
C GLY A 152 -4.84 -3.99 32.93
N GLN A 153 -5.91 -4.78 32.98
CA GLN A 153 -7.08 -4.61 32.10
C GLN A 153 -7.69 -3.20 32.17
N ARG A 154 -7.81 -2.61 33.37
CA ARG A 154 -8.44 -1.29 33.56
C ARG A 154 -7.64 -0.18 32.90
N ARG A 155 -6.31 -0.15 33.11
CA ARG A 155 -5.43 0.89 32.53
C ARG A 155 -5.40 0.80 31.01
N GLY A 156 -5.28 -0.41 30.45
CA GLY A 156 -5.36 -0.63 29.01
C GLY A 156 -6.71 -0.18 28.43
N GLY A 157 -7.82 -0.46 29.16
CA GLY A 157 -9.14 0.02 28.81
C GLY A 157 -9.24 1.55 28.74
N VAL A 158 -8.63 2.27 29.69
CA VAL A 158 -8.63 3.75 29.71
C VAL A 158 -8.02 4.30 28.41
N LEU A 159 -6.88 3.79 27.95
CA LEU A 159 -6.29 4.23 26.67
C LEU A 159 -7.21 3.98 25.49
N ILE A 160 -7.90 2.82 25.48
CA ILE A 160 -8.87 2.50 24.42
C ILE A 160 -10.04 3.48 24.47
N GLY A 161 -10.53 3.85 25.65
CA GLY A 161 -11.61 4.82 25.83
C GLY A 161 -11.24 6.23 25.40
N VAL A 162 -10.02 6.69 25.69
CA VAL A 162 -9.48 7.96 25.19
C VAL A 162 -9.39 7.93 23.66
N GLY A 163 -8.87 6.84 23.08
CA GLY A 163 -8.85 6.66 21.63
C GLY A 163 -10.25 6.70 21.01
N ALA A 164 -11.24 6.10 21.68
CA ALA A 164 -12.63 6.17 21.25
C ALA A 164 -13.24 7.57 21.40
N ALA A 165 -12.83 8.37 22.38
CA ALA A 165 -13.27 9.75 22.53
C ALA A 165 -12.72 10.66 21.40
N LEU A 166 -11.57 10.32 20.83
CA LEU A 166 -11.04 10.96 19.62
C LEU A 166 -11.70 10.42 18.35
N GLN A 167 -12.12 9.13 18.34
CA GLN A 167 -12.74 8.50 17.18
C GLN A 167 -13.82 7.51 17.63
N PRO A 168 -15.11 7.91 17.66
CA PRO A 168 -16.19 7.17 18.33
C PRO A 168 -16.42 5.75 17.81
N VAL A 169 -16.14 5.48 16.55
CA VAL A 169 -16.29 4.13 15.98
C VAL A 169 -15.41 3.09 16.68
N LEU A 170 -14.33 3.52 17.36
CA LEU A 170 -13.47 2.65 18.17
C LEU A 170 -14.14 2.16 19.47
N LEU A 171 -15.35 2.64 19.81
CA LEU A 171 -16.19 2.03 20.83
C LEU A 171 -16.49 0.55 20.55
N LEU A 172 -16.32 0.08 19.30
CA LEU A 172 -16.39 -1.35 18.96
C LEU A 172 -15.37 -2.21 19.75
N PHE A 173 -14.33 -1.62 20.32
CA PHE A 173 -13.40 -2.32 21.19
C PHE A 173 -13.97 -2.60 22.58
N VAL A 174 -15.00 -1.88 23.04
CA VAL A 174 -15.67 -2.12 24.33
C VAL A 174 -16.34 -3.49 24.35
N PRO A 175 -17.24 -3.85 23.41
CA PRO A 175 -17.80 -5.20 23.34
C PRO A 175 -16.73 -6.26 23.06
N LEU A 176 -15.67 -5.98 22.29
CA LEU A 176 -14.56 -6.92 22.13
C LEU A 176 -13.91 -7.25 23.48
N LEU A 177 -13.58 -6.23 24.29
CA LEU A 177 -13.01 -6.40 25.64
C LEU A 177 -13.93 -7.25 26.52
N ALA A 178 -15.22 -6.93 26.55
CA ALA A 178 -16.22 -7.64 27.36
C ALA A 178 -16.33 -9.12 26.95
N LEU A 179 -16.48 -9.40 25.66
CA LEU A 179 -16.63 -10.75 25.09
C LEU A 179 -15.32 -11.57 25.16
N ALA A 180 -14.17 -10.91 25.16
CA ALA A 180 -12.87 -11.55 25.38
C ALA A 180 -12.56 -11.81 26.87
N GLY A 181 -13.51 -11.54 27.79
CA GLY A 181 -13.36 -11.77 29.23
C GLY A 181 -12.64 -10.64 29.97
N ARG A 182 -12.29 -9.54 29.30
CA ARG A 182 -11.61 -8.37 29.89
C ARG A 182 -12.61 -7.33 30.40
N ARG A 183 -13.58 -7.73 31.26
CA ARG A 183 -14.70 -6.87 31.71
C ARG A 183 -14.23 -5.56 32.39
N ARG A 184 -13.18 -5.62 33.21
CA ARG A 184 -12.59 -4.41 33.85
C ARG A 184 -11.99 -3.46 32.80
N GLY A 185 -11.47 -3.99 31.69
CA GLY A 185 -10.99 -3.20 30.57
C GLY A 185 -12.16 -2.53 29.82
N ALA A 186 -13.24 -3.26 29.58
CA ALA A 186 -14.44 -2.70 28.97
C ALA A 186 -15.04 -1.55 29.80
N ALA A 187 -15.16 -1.74 31.12
CA ALA A 187 -15.62 -0.69 32.03
C ALA A 187 -14.67 0.52 32.05
N GLY A 188 -13.34 0.28 32.03
CA GLY A 188 -12.34 1.34 31.94
C GLY A 188 -12.44 2.13 30.64
N ALA A 189 -12.67 1.45 29.50
CA ALA A 189 -12.84 2.09 28.19
C ALA A 189 -14.12 2.92 28.11
N ALA A 190 -15.25 2.36 28.55
CA ALA A 190 -16.51 3.08 28.58
C ALA A 190 -16.47 4.30 29.52
N GLY A 191 -15.85 4.13 30.71
CA GLY A 191 -15.69 5.22 31.67
C GLY A 191 -14.78 6.33 31.18
N ALA A 192 -13.66 5.99 30.54
CA ALA A 192 -12.75 6.99 29.98
C ALA A 192 -13.40 7.75 28.79
N PHE A 193 -14.09 7.02 27.91
CA PHE A 193 -14.86 7.65 26.83
C PHE A 193 -15.89 8.66 27.39
N ALA A 194 -16.70 8.23 28.38
CA ALA A 194 -17.71 9.09 28.99
C ALA A 194 -17.08 10.31 29.68
N ALA A 195 -15.96 10.13 30.40
CA ALA A 195 -15.23 11.22 31.05
C ALA A 195 -14.68 12.24 30.03
N CYS A 196 -14.02 11.79 28.97
CA CYS A 196 -13.50 12.67 27.91
C CYS A 196 -14.64 13.42 27.20
N THR A 197 -15.75 12.73 26.90
CA THR A 197 -16.94 13.35 26.30
C THR A 197 -17.57 14.38 27.25
N ALA A 198 -17.65 14.09 28.56
CA ALA A 198 -18.17 15.03 29.54
C ALA A 198 -17.30 16.29 29.68
N VAL A 199 -15.96 16.12 29.65
CA VAL A 199 -15.01 17.24 29.64
C VAL A 199 -15.23 18.12 28.40
N ALA A 200 -15.34 17.51 27.23
CA ALA A 200 -15.62 18.25 25.99
C ALA A 200 -16.97 18.95 26.04
N TRP A 201 -17.99 18.31 26.60
CA TRP A 201 -19.32 18.91 26.78
C TRP A 201 -19.30 20.10 27.73
N ALA A 202 -18.53 20.05 28.79
CA ALA A 202 -18.37 21.16 29.73
C ALA A 202 -17.59 22.33 29.14
N ALA A 203 -16.58 22.05 28.29
CA ALA A 203 -15.73 23.08 27.68
C ALA A 203 -16.37 23.68 26.40
N LEU A 204 -17.02 22.86 25.58
CA LEU A 204 -17.59 23.19 24.27
C LEU A 204 -19.07 22.74 24.17
N PRO A 205 -19.98 23.32 24.96
CA PRO A 205 -21.37 22.83 25.05
C PRO A 205 -22.14 22.97 23.73
N GLY A 206 -21.97 24.07 23.00
CA GLY A 206 -22.64 24.33 21.71
C GLY A 206 -22.20 23.31 20.65
N ASP A 207 -20.90 23.14 20.50
CA ASP A 207 -20.28 22.18 19.57
C ASP A 207 -20.67 20.75 19.91
N SER A 208 -20.71 20.42 21.20
CA SER A 208 -21.12 19.10 21.66
C SER A 208 -22.57 18.77 21.32
N VAL A 209 -23.49 19.73 21.49
CA VAL A 209 -24.90 19.57 21.07
C VAL A 209 -24.98 19.39 19.54
N THR A 210 -24.30 20.27 18.79
CA THR A 210 -24.30 20.19 17.32
C THR A 210 -23.77 18.86 16.82
N TYR A 211 -22.61 18.44 17.30
CA TYR A 211 -21.99 17.16 16.90
C TYR A 211 -22.87 15.95 17.23
N TRP A 212 -23.25 15.78 18.50
CA TRP A 212 -23.94 14.56 18.92
C TRP A 212 -25.41 14.48 18.48
N ALA A 213 -26.10 15.65 18.34
CA ALA A 213 -27.50 15.67 17.96
C ALA A 213 -27.74 15.79 16.45
N ARG A 214 -26.88 16.54 15.73
CA ARG A 214 -27.07 16.80 14.30
C ARG A 214 -26.14 15.98 13.41
N HIS A 215 -24.94 15.66 13.89
CA HIS A 215 -23.89 14.98 13.14
C HIS A 215 -23.37 13.72 13.86
N PRO A 216 -24.23 12.77 14.23
CA PRO A 216 -23.80 11.63 15.04
C PRO A 216 -22.65 10.86 14.36
N ALA A 217 -21.56 10.69 15.09
CA ALA A 217 -20.30 10.08 14.60
C ALA A 217 -19.68 10.80 13.38
N GLY A 218 -19.88 12.13 13.25
CA GLY A 218 -19.32 12.93 12.17
C GLY A 218 -20.10 12.89 10.85
N ALA A 219 -21.31 12.35 10.85
CA ALA A 219 -22.13 12.24 9.64
C ALA A 219 -22.42 13.63 9.04
N GLY A 220 -22.04 13.83 7.77
CA GLY A 220 -22.24 15.09 7.03
C GLY A 220 -21.25 16.20 7.42
N LEU A 221 -20.15 15.89 8.11
CA LEU A 221 -19.04 16.79 8.40
C LEU A 221 -17.80 16.39 7.57
N GLY A 222 -16.90 17.34 7.35
CA GLY A 222 -15.67 17.12 6.61
C GLY A 222 -15.88 16.97 5.11
N ASP A 223 -15.22 16.01 4.51
CA ASP A 223 -15.25 15.76 3.07
C ASP A 223 -16.62 15.25 2.59
N ALA A 224 -16.89 15.37 1.28
CA ALA A 224 -18.15 14.92 0.69
C ALA A 224 -18.44 13.44 1.03
N PRO A 225 -19.62 13.09 1.55
CA PRO A 225 -19.91 11.76 2.04
C PRO A 225 -19.90 10.69 0.92
N ASP A 226 -20.13 11.08 -0.33
CA ASP A 226 -20.06 10.26 -1.54
C ASP A 226 -18.67 10.30 -2.22
N GLY A 227 -17.73 11.10 -1.69
CA GLY A 227 -16.36 11.17 -2.20
C GLY A 227 -15.64 9.81 -2.18
N VAL A 228 -14.71 9.62 -3.12
CA VAL A 228 -13.90 8.38 -3.23
C VAL A 228 -13.04 8.16 -1.99
N ASP A 229 -12.69 9.23 -1.28
CA ASP A 229 -11.89 9.16 -0.05
C ASP A 229 -12.67 8.58 1.13
N ASN A 230 -14.02 8.66 1.09
CA ASN A 230 -14.86 8.01 2.07
C ASN A 230 -14.98 6.50 1.81
N GLN A 231 -14.07 5.72 2.37
CA GLN A 231 -14.01 4.25 2.25
C GLN A 231 -14.88 3.52 3.27
N SER A 232 -16.11 4.03 3.49
CA SER A 232 -17.13 3.41 4.35
C SER A 232 -18.24 2.73 3.52
N LEU A 233 -19.06 1.90 4.18
CA LEU A 233 -20.29 1.35 3.60
C LEU A 233 -21.25 2.45 3.18
N HIS A 234 -21.36 3.53 3.99
CA HIS A 234 -22.20 4.68 3.68
C HIS A 234 -21.75 5.36 2.38
N GLY A 235 -20.45 5.71 2.27
CA GLY A 235 -19.91 6.32 1.05
C GLY A 235 -20.09 5.44 -0.18
N ALA A 236 -19.89 4.12 -0.04
CA ALA A 236 -20.11 3.18 -1.14
C ALA A 236 -21.58 3.12 -1.61
N LEU A 237 -22.53 3.12 -0.69
CA LEU A 237 -23.97 3.14 -1.02
C LEU A 237 -24.36 4.43 -1.74
N LEU A 238 -23.83 5.59 -1.30
CA LEU A 238 -24.07 6.87 -1.96
C LEU A 238 -23.48 6.89 -3.37
N ARG A 239 -22.25 6.39 -3.59
CA ARG A 239 -21.65 6.25 -4.94
C ARG A 239 -22.44 5.32 -5.87
N LEU A 240 -23.15 4.34 -5.30
CA LEU A 240 -24.08 3.50 -6.06
C LEU A 240 -25.43 4.18 -6.35
N GLY A 241 -25.60 5.47 -5.99
CA GLY A 241 -26.81 6.25 -6.23
C GLY A 241 -27.93 6.00 -5.22
N LEU A 242 -27.67 5.26 -4.14
CA LEU A 242 -28.66 5.03 -3.09
C LEU A 242 -28.69 6.24 -2.15
N THR A 243 -29.87 6.77 -1.87
CA THR A 243 -30.05 7.95 -1.01
C THR A 243 -31.32 7.83 -0.15
N GLY A 244 -31.42 8.66 0.89
CA GLY A 244 -32.62 8.78 1.71
C GLY A 244 -32.79 7.70 2.78
N PRO A 245 -34.02 7.49 3.29
CA PRO A 245 -34.26 6.56 4.40
C PRO A 245 -33.91 5.09 4.10
N GLY A 246 -34.10 4.67 2.84
CA GLY A 246 -33.78 3.30 2.40
C GLY A 246 -32.28 3.01 2.43
N GLU A 247 -31.45 3.94 1.99
CA GLU A 247 -30.00 3.87 2.10
C GLU A 247 -29.57 3.76 3.56
N ARG A 248 -30.07 4.63 4.44
CA ARG A 248 -29.74 4.63 5.87
C ARG A 248 -30.10 3.31 6.54
N ALA A 249 -31.28 2.77 6.24
CA ALA A 249 -31.71 1.48 6.77
C ALA A 249 -30.80 0.34 6.31
N LEU A 250 -30.42 0.33 5.02
CA LEU A 250 -29.49 -0.65 4.45
C LEU A 250 -28.09 -0.50 5.05
N PHE A 251 -27.57 0.72 5.17
CA PHE A 251 -26.30 0.99 5.84
C PHE A 251 -26.29 0.44 7.27
N LEU A 252 -27.30 0.75 8.08
CA LEU A 252 -27.37 0.28 9.47
C LEU A 252 -27.46 -1.25 9.56
N ALA A 253 -28.21 -1.89 8.67
CA ALA A 253 -28.32 -3.35 8.61
C ALA A 253 -26.97 -4.00 8.25
N LEU A 254 -26.29 -3.50 7.22
CA LEU A 254 -24.96 -3.97 6.81
C LEU A 254 -23.92 -3.72 7.88
N ALA A 255 -23.91 -2.52 8.49
CA ALA A 255 -23.02 -2.17 9.58
C ALA A 255 -23.19 -3.10 10.79
N ALA A 256 -24.43 -3.38 11.20
CA ALA A 256 -24.72 -4.34 12.26
C ALA A 256 -24.21 -5.76 11.92
N ALA A 257 -24.43 -6.22 10.69
CA ALA A 257 -23.93 -7.52 10.24
C ALA A 257 -22.40 -7.61 10.28
N VAL A 258 -21.71 -6.58 9.77
CA VAL A 258 -20.23 -6.47 9.80
C VAL A 258 -19.72 -6.47 11.23
N CYS A 259 -20.32 -5.68 12.12
CA CYS A 259 -19.94 -5.62 13.53
C CYS A 259 -20.08 -6.99 14.22
N VAL A 260 -21.20 -7.67 14.04
CA VAL A 260 -21.44 -8.99 14.64
C VAL A 260 -20.45 -10.03 14.12
N LEU A 261 -20.22 -10.08 12.80
CA LEU A 261 -19.27 -11.01 12.19
C LEU A 261 -17.84 -10.74 12.65
N ALA A 262 -17.40 -9.48 12.60
CA ALA A 262 -16.07 -9.07 13.01
C ALA A 262 -15.82 -9.35 14.50
N LEU A 263 -16.76 -9.00 15.40
CA LEU A 263 -16.63 -9.26 16.84
C LEU A 263 -16.55 -10.75 17.14
N ARG A 264 -17.42 -11.59 16.53
CA ARG A 264 -17.34 -13.05 16.69
C ARG A 264 -15.96 -13.60 16.28
N ARG A 265 -15.38 -13.06 15.21
CA ARG A 265 -14.06 -13.48 14.71
C ARG A 265 -12.94 -12.96 15.59
N ALA A 266 -12.97 -11.67 15.94
CA ALA A 266 -11.98 -11.04 16.78
C ALA A 266 -11.88 -11.67 18.18
N VAL A 267 -13.00 -12.04 18.79
CA VAL A 267 -13.04 -12.77 20.06
C VAL A 267 -12.33 -14.14 19.95
N ARG A 268 -12.50 -14.86 18.85
CA ARG A 268 -11.77 -16.12 18.61
C ARG A 268 -10.27 -15.90 18.56
N TYR A 269 -9.82 -14.87 17.79
CA TYR A 269 -8.39 -14.53 17.69
C TYR A 269 -7.82 -14.00 19.02
N ALA A 270 -8.59 -13.21 19.77
CA ALA A 270 -8.20 -12.77 21.11
C ALA A 270 -7.99 -13.91 22.10
N ARG A 271 -8.86 -14.95 22.06
CA ARG A 271 -8.75 -16.16 22.87
C ARG A 271 -7.62 -17.09 22.40
N ASP A 272 -7.23 -17.01 21.14
CA ASP A 272 -6.11 -17.74 20.55
C ASP A 272 -4.76 -16.98 20.68
N ASP A 273 -4.72 -15.99 21.57
CA ASP A 273 -3.53 -15.14 21.87
C ASP A 273 -2.96 -14.43 20.60
N GLN A 274 -3.83 -14.07 19.66
CA GLN A 274 -3.51 -13.29 18.47
C GLN A 274 -4.08 -11.87 18.61
N ALA A 275 -3.58 -11.13 19.61
CA ALA A 275 -4.15 -9.85 20.02
C ALA A 275 -4.09 -8.78 18.91
N LEU A 276 -2.98 -8.68 18.15
CA LEU A 276 -2.87 -7.76 17.01
C LEU A 276 -3.90 -8.04 15.93
N LEU A 277 -4.10 -9.32 15.61
CA LEU A 277 -5.07 -9.72 14.60
C LEU A 277 -6.51 -9.44 15.05
N ALA A 278 -6.83 -9.70 16.33
CA ALA A 278 -8.13 -9.37 16.90
C ALA A 278 -8.42 -7.86 16.79
N ALA A 279 -7.43 -7.01 17.12
CA ALA A 279 -7.53 -5.57 16.99
C ALA A 279 -7.70 -5.15 15.52
N ALA A 280 -6.90 -5.71 14.60
CA ALA A 280 -6.98 -5.37 13.18
C ALA A 280 -8.33 -5.73 12.56
N VAL A 281 -8.92 -6.87 12.93
CA VAL A 281 -10.26 -7.30 12.46
C VAL A 281 -11.34 -6.31 12.90
N VAL A 282 -11.30 -5.85 14.17
CA VAL A 282 -12.26 -4.84 14.66
C VAL A 282 -11.99 -3.48 14.05
N GLY A 283 -10.72 -3.10 13.88
CA GLY A 283 -10.34 -1.84 13.22
C GLY A 283 -10.79 -1.79 11.75
N CYS A 284 -10.68 -2.90 11.00
CA CYS A 284 -11.23 -2.99 9.65
C CYS A 284 -12.76 -2.90 9.63
N ALA A 285 -13.45 -3.47 10.63
CA ALA A 285 -14.89 -3.27 10.77
C ALA A 285 -15.24 -1.81 11.09
N ALA A 286 -14.48 -1.16 11.99
CA ALA A 286 -14.66 0.25 12.32
C ALA A 286 -14.53 1.15 11.08
N LEU A 287 -13.50 0.92 10.23
CA LEU A 287 -13.36 1.61 8.94
C LEU A 287 -14.63 1.45 8.07
N ALA A 288 -15.18 0.26 7.97
CA ALA A 288 -16.32 -0.01 7.10
C ALA A 288 -17.64 0.58 7.61
N VAL A 289 -17.83 0.69 8.95
CA VAL A 289 -19.13 1.08 9.55
C VAL A 289 -19.20 2.54 10.02
N THR A 290 -18.09 3.29 9.96
CA THR A 290 -18.14 4.74 10.23
C THR A 290 -18.90 5.47 9.12
N PRO A 291 -19.67 6.53 9.41
CA PRO A 291 -20.31 7.32 8.36
C PRO A 291 -19.31 8.00 7.42
N VAL A 292 -18.19 8.47 7.97
CA VAL A 292 -17.09 9.08 7.22
C VAL A 292 -15.80 8.38 7.61
N ALA A 293 -15.14 7.76 6.63
CA ALA A 293 -13.90 7.02 6.83
C ALA A 293 -12.72 7.79 6.21
N GLY A 294 -11.87 8.36 7.04
CA GLY A 294 -10.62 8.98 6.57
C GLY A 294 -9.58 7.93 6.13
N GLU A 295 -8.68 8.33 5.21
CA GLU A 295 -7.63 7.44 4.67
C GLU A 295 -6.71 6.85 5.76
N HIS A 296 -6.38 7.62 6.81
CA HIS A 296 -5.56 7.18 7.93
C HIS A 296 -6.09 5.90 8.61
N GLN A 297 -7.42 5.66 8.56
CA GLN A 297 -8.04 4.45 9.13
C GLN A 297 -7.70 3.19 8.34
N GLN A 298 -7.30 3.30 7.07
CA GLN A 298 -6.92 2.15 6.25
C GLN A 298 -5.66 1.42 6.78
N VAL A 299 -4.93 2.01 7.73
CA VAL A 299 -3.81 1.35 8.43
C VAL A 299 -4.22 0.01 9.06
N TRP A 300 -5.49 -0.16 9.45
CA TRP A 300 -6.01 -1.41 9.98
C TRP A 300 -5.91 -2.59 8.99
N ILE A 301 -6.04 -2.30 7.68
CA ILE A 301 -5.87 -3.29 6.61
C ILE A 301 -4.42 -3.81 6.59
N LEU A 302 -3.45 -2.91 6.74
CA LEU A 302 -2.03 -3.28 6.80
C LEU A 302 -1.73 -4.14 8.03
N LEU A 303 -2.29 -3.80 9.20
CA LEU A 303 -2.14 -4.57 10.43
C LEU A 303 -2.74 -5.99 10.30
N ALA A 304 -3.86 -6.13 9.58
CA ALA A 304 -4.49 -7.43 9.32
C ALA A 304 -3.63 -8.36 8.43
N ALA A 305 -2.65 -7.82 7.70
CA ALA A 305 -1.70 -8.63 6.92
C ALA A 305 -0.93 -9.63 7.80
N ALA A 306 -0.70 -9.31 9.09
CA ALA A 306 -0.01 -10.16 10.05
C ALA A 306 -0.69 -11.53 10.24
N GLY A 307 -2.02 -11.62 10.06
CA GLY A 307 -2.80 -12.85 10.29
C GLY A 307 -2.52 -13.99 9.31
N ARG A 308 -1.82 -13.73 8.18
CA ARG A 308 -1.42 -14.76 7.20
C ARG A 308 0.04 -14.65 6.75
N ALA A 309 0.88 -13.98 7.52
CA ALA A 309 2.31 -13.86 7.24
C ALA A 309 3.12 -15.15 7.57
N GLY A 310 2.52 -16.33 7.36
CA GLY A 310 3.05 -17.62 7.74
C GLY A 310 3.89 -18.33 6.68
N ARG A 311 3.89 -19.67 6.74
CA ARG A 311 4.61 -20.56 5.83
C ARG A 311 4.01 -20.53 4.42
N ARG A 312 4.86 -20.46 3.39
CA ARG A 312 4.41 -20.25 2.01
C ARG A 312 4.24 -21.50 1.16
N THR A 313 4.75 -22.68 1.58
CA THR A 313 4.65 -23.92 0.80
C THR A 313 3.24 -24.45 0.69
N ALA A 314 2.50 -24.45 1.79
CA ALA A 314 1.15 -24.97 1.87
C ALA A 314 0.10 -23.85 1.96
N ASP A 315 0.47 -22.66 2.50
CA ASP A 315 -0.36 -21.49 2.52
C ASP A 315 -0.04 -20.57 1.33
N ARG A 316 -1.08 -20.05 0.69
CA ARG A 316 -0.95 -19.07 -0.38
C ARG A 316 -1.02 -17.68 0.25
N PRO A 317 0.09 -16.92 0.37
CA PRO A 317 0.10 -15.61 1.04
C PRO A 317 -0.53 -14.52 0.16
N VAL A 318 -1.72 -14.78 -0.38
CA VAL A 318 -2.45 -13.84 -1.24
C VAL A 318 -2.88 -12.63 -0.43
N TRP A 319 -3.37 -12.86 0.80
CA TRP A 319 -3.89 -11.78 1.64
C TRP A 319 -2.85 -10.70 2.01
N PRO A 320 -1.64 -11.03 2.53
CA PRO A 320 -0.66 -9.98 2.83
C PRO A 320 -0.22 -9.17 1.61
N VAL A 321 -0.14 -9.81 0.43
CA VAL A 321 0.17 -9.10 -0.83
C VAL A 321 -0.98 -8.16 -1.20
N PHE A 322 -2.20 -8.66 -1.17
CA PHE A 322 -3.39 -7.86 -1.46
C PHE A 322 -3.51 -6.66 -0.51
N ALA A 323 -3.40 -6.88 0.81
CA ALA A 323 -3.47 -5.81 1.81
C ALA A 323 -2.40 -4.73 1.58
N ALA A 324 -1.15 -5.14 1.27
CA ALA A 324 -0.08 -4.18 0.99
C ALA A 324 -0.31 -3.39 -0.30
N LEU A 325 -0.82 -4.04 -1.36
CA LEU A 325 -1.16 -3.35 -2.62
C LEU A 325 -2.24 -2.30 -2.39
N VAL A 326 -3.31 -2.66 -1.69
CA VAL A 326 -4.45 -1.76 -1.40
C VAL A 326 -4.03 -0.50 -0.65
N VAL A 327 -3.18 -0.64 0.38
CA VAL A 327 -2.74 0.53 1.18
C VAL A 327 -1.59 1.31 0.52
N THR A 328 -1.08 0.86 -0.61
CA THR A 328 0.09 1.43 -1.28
C THR A 328 -0.30 2.16 -2.55
N PHE A 329 -1.23 1.61 -3.31
CA PHE A 329 -1.69 2.10 -4.59
C PHE A 329 -3.14 2.56 -4.52
N GLU A 330 -3.50 3.49 -5.38
CA GLU A 330 -4.90 3.85 -5.60
C GLU A 330 -5.66 2.70 -6.24
N GLY A 331 -6.93 2.56 -5.91
CA GLY A 331 -7.77 1.51 -6.47
C GLY A 331 -7.87 1.61 -8.00
N THR A 332 -7.84 2.81 -8.54
CA THR A 332 -7.83 3.10 -9.98
C THR A 332 -6.55 2.60 -10.69
N VAL A 333 -5.44 2.46 -9.97
CA VAL A 333 -4.20 1.86 -10.50
C VAL A 333 -4.25 0.33 -10.48
N LEU A 334 -4.99 -0.24 -9.51
CA LEU A 334 -5.08 -1.69 -9.32
C LEU A 334 -6.22 -2.33 -10.10
N VAL A 335 -7.25 -1.56 -10.39
CA VAL A 335 -8.44 -1.99 -11.13
C VAL A 335 -8.49 -1.21 -12.45
N PRO A 336 -8.76 -1.88 -13.56
CA PRO A 336 -8.89 -1.23 -14.86
C PRO A 336 -9.88 -0.06 -14.85
N THR A 337 -9.54 1.04 -15.52
CA THR A 337 -10.36 2.26 -15.62
C THR A 337 -11.50 2.08 -16.64
N MET A 338 -12.41 1.14 -16.34
CA MET A 338 -13.65 0.93 -17.10
C MET A 338 -14.83 1.35 -16.24
N ASP A 339 -15.84 2.00 -16.80
CA ASP A 339 -17.05 2.43 -16.07
C ASP A 339 -17.70 1.27 -15.29
N SER A 340 -17.71 0.08 -15.88
CA SER A 340 -18.25 -1.13 -15.24
C SER A 340 -17.44 -1.63 -14.04
N LEU A 341 -16.15 -1.28 -13.94
CA LEU A 341 -15.23 -1.66 -12.87
C LEU A 341 -14.90 -0.50 -11.94
N ALA A 342 -15.28 0.73 -12.28
CA ALA A 342 -15.08 1.92 -11.45
C ALA A 342 -15.58 1.71 -10.01
N PRO A 343 -16.78 1.14 -9.77
CA PRO A 343 -17.26 0.89 -8.40
C PRO A 343 -16.35 -0.06 -7.59
N ILE A 344 -15.60 -0.95 -8.24
CA ILE A 344 -14.64 -1.83 -7.57
C ILE A 344 -13.38 -1.04 -7.22
N GLY A 345 -12.82 -0.28 -8.18
CA GLY A 345 -11.62 0.53 -8.00
C GLY A 345 -11.79 1.60 -6.93
N GLU A 346 -12.89 2.33 -6.99
CA GLU A 346 -13.23 3.39 -6.04
C GLU A 346 -13.47 2.88 -4.62
N ASN A 347 -13.89 1.62 -4.45
CA ASN A 347 -14.18 1.02 -3.16
C ASN A 347 -13.14 -0.05 -2.73
N PHE A 348 -11.95 -0.04 -3.33
CA PHE A 348 -10.97 -1.12 -3.13
C PHE A 348 -10.49 -1.23 -1.66
N PRO A 349 -10.19 -0.13 -0.93
CA PRO A 349 -9.88 -0.20 0.51
C PRO A 349 -11.06 -0.71 1.36
N LEU A 350 -12.29 -0.30 1.06
CA LEU A 350 -13.49 -0.81 1.75
C LEU A 350 -13.63 -2.33 1.54
N ILE A 351 -13.48 -2.80 0.30
CA ILE A 351 -13.53 -4.24 -0.02
C ILE A 351 -12.47 -5.00 0.78
N ALA A 352 -11.25 -4.48 0.86
CA ALA A 352 -10.19 -5.09 1.66
C ALA A 352 -10.52 -5.12 3.15
N ALA A 353 -11.07 -4.04 3.69
CA ALA A 353 -11.51 -3.98 5.09
C ALA A 353 -12.63 -5.00 5.38
N LEU A 354 -13.63 -5.09 4.52
CA LEU A 354 -14.71 -6.08 4.66
C LEU A 354 -14.21 -7.52 4.55
N LEU A 355 -13.29 -7.78 3.62
CA LEU A 355 -12.64 -9.09 3.52
C LEU A 355 -11.87 -9.43 4.78
N ALA A 356 -11.09 -8.50 5.35
CA ALA A 356 -10.37 -8.70 6.61
C ALA A 356 -11.32 -8.94 7.77
N ALA A 357 -12.34 -8.09 7.90
CA ALA A 357 -13.30 -8.15 8.99
C ALA A 357 -14.16 -9.41 8.94
N CYS A 358 -14.63 -9.83 7.77
CA CYS A 358 -15.71 -10.81 7.64
C CYS A 358 -15.31 -12.13 6.99
N ALA A 359 -14.41 -12.16 6.01
CA ALA A 359 -14.24 -13.29 5.10
C ALA A 359 -12.90 -14.03 5.23
N VAL A 360 -11.76 -13.32 5.26
CA VAL A 360 -10.44 -13.95 5.21
C VAL A 360 -10.20 -14.88 6.40
N ARG A 361 -9.91 -16.15 6.12
CA ARG A 361 -9.55 -17.12 7.16
C ARG A 361 -8.09 -16.92 7.55
N PHE A 362 -7.85 -16.29 8.68
CA PHE A 362 -6.52 -16.12 9.25
C PHE A 362 -6.04 -17.41 9.94
N LEU A 363 -4.71 -17.55 10.05
CA LEU A 363 -4.10 -18.74 10.64
C LEU A 363 -4.31 -18.77 12.16
N PRO A 364 -4.79 -19.87 12.75
CA PRO A 364 -4.79 -20.04 14.20
C PRO A 364 -3.35 -20.14 14.73
N ARG A 365 -3.14 -19.82 16.02
CA ARG A 365 -1.82 -19.83 16.65
C ARG A 365 -1.09 -21.17 16.50
N ALA A 366 -1.80 -22.26 16.65
CA ALA A 366 -1.29 -23.63 16.57
C ALA A 366 -1.07 -24.12 15.13
N SER A 367 -1.29 -23.29 14.10
CA SER A 367 -1.16 -23.74 12.71
C SER A 367 0.29 -24.10 12.35
N ASP A 368 0.49 -25.27 11.76
CA ASP A 368 1.78 -25.70 11.21
C ASP A 368 2.29 -24.78 10.10
N LEU A 369 1.41 -23.99 9.49
CA LEU A 369 1.77 -23.00 8.48
C LEU A 369 2.63 -21.85 9.03
N TRP A 370 2.70 -21.65 10.34
CA TRP A 370 3.66 -20.76 11.00
C TRP A 370 5.08 -21.35 11.10
N ALA A 371 5.28 -22.64 10.86
CA ALA A 371 6.58 -23.31 10.99
C ALA A 371 7.66 -22.62 10.16
N ARG A 372 8.91 -22.72 10.60
CA ARG A 372 10.06 -22.15 9.90
C ARG A 372 10.05 -22.59 8.44
N PRO A 373 10.21 -21.67 7.47
CA PRO A 373 10.46 -22.07 6.10
C PRO A 373 11.72 -22.95 6.09
N VAL A 374 11.63 -24.13 5.48
CA VAL A 374 12.80 -24.97 5.26
C VAL A 374 13.75 -24.18 4.39
N VAL A 375 14.93 -23.85 4.91
CA VAL A 375 16.00 -23.22 4.14
C VAL A 375 16.59 -24.32 3.26
N ALA A 376 16.02 -24.53 2.10
CA ALA A 376 16.56 -25.46 1.10
C ALA A 376 17.50 -24.68 0.18
N GLY A 377 18.79 -24.80 0.42
CA GLY A 377 19.85 -24.28 -0.45
C GLY A 377 20.07 -22.75 -0.41
N PRO A 378 20.94 -22.20 -1.28
CA PRO A 378 21.32 -20.78 -1.30
C PRO A 378 20.17 -19.83 -1.65
N ALA A 379 19.06 -20.35 -2.13
CA ALA A 379 17.87 -19.62 -2.52
C ALA A 379 16.76 -19.61 -1.48
N GLY A 380 17.04 -19.76 -0.18
CA GLY A 380 16.02 -19.78 0.88
C GLY A 380 14.81 -18.86 0.57
N ARG A 381 13.62 -19.23 1.03
CA ARG A 381 12.37 -18.54 0.65
C ARG A 381 12.42 -17.07 0.98
N PRO A 382 11.94 -16.17 0.11
CA PRO A 382 11.93 -14.75 0.35
C PRO A 382 11.06 -14.42 1.60
N ASN A 383 11.51 -13.47 2.40
CA ASN A 383 10.67 -12.92 3.47
C ASN A 383 9.60 -12.02 2.83
N LEU A 384 8.32 -12.32 3.07
CA LEU A 384 7.20 -11.61 2.44
C LEU A 384 7.25 -10.10 2.71
N LEU A 385 7.43 -9.70 3.97
CA LEU A 385 7.47 -8.28 4.34
C LEU A 385 8.61 -7.54 3.65
N LEU A 386 9.79 -8.17 3.58
CA LEU A 386 10.92 -7.60 2.88
C LEU A 386 10.68 -7.50 1.37
N GLU A 387 10.01 -8.48 0.78
CA GLU A 387 9.67 -8.46 -0.65
C GLU A 387 8.66 -7.36 -0.99
N LEU A 388 7.64 -7.16 -0.15
CA LEU A 388 6.67 -6.07 -0.30
C LEU A 388 7.37 -4.70 -0.19
N LEU A 389 8.25 -4.55 0.80
CA LEU A 389 9.04 -3.35 0.95
C LEU A 389 9.94 -3.10 -0.27
N LEU A 390 10.61 -4.11 -0.78
CA LEU A 390 11.47 -3.99 -1.96
C LEU A 390 10.68 -3.60 -3.22
N ILE A 391 9.49 -4.16 -3.42
CA ILE A 391 8.61 -3.80 -4.53
C ILE A 391 8.20 -2.32 -4.40
N ARG A 392 7.81 -1.90 -3.20
CA ARG A 392 7.39 -0.51 -2.96
C ARG A 392 8.53 0.48 -3.12
N VAL A 393 9.69 0.16 -2.56
CA VAL A 393 10.89 1.00 -2.73
C VAL A 393 11.30 1.05 -4.20
N GLY A 394 11.25 -0.08 -4.90
CA GLY A 394 11.52 -0.13 -6.34
C GLY A 394 10.57 0.76 -7.15
N TYR A 395 9.27 0.70 -6.86
CA TYR A 395 8.28 1.58 -7.49
C TYR A 395 8.53 3.06 -7.13
N PHE A 396 8.89 3.33 -5.88
CA PHE A 396 9.23 4.68 -5.46
C PHE A 396 10.47 5.22 -6.22
N VAL A 397 11.55 4.45 -6.28
CA VAL A 397 12.76 4.83 -7.03
C VAL A 397 12.43 5.05 -8.51
N TYR A 398 11.62 4.17 -9.09
CA TYR A 398 11.13 4.31 -10.47
C TYR A 398 10.40 5.65 -10.67
N SER A 399 9.36 5.94 -9.88
CA SER A 399 8.55 7.15 -10.02
C SER A 399 9.39 8.42 -9.78
N TRP A 400 10.24 8.40 -8.76
CA TRP A 400 11.11 9.52 -8.41
C TRP A 400 12.16 9.81 -9.50
N THR A 401 12.82 8.79 -10.03
CA THR A 401 13.81 8.92 -11.09
C THR A 401 13.15 9.36 -12.39
N ARG A 402 12.02 8.77 -12.74
CA ARG A 402 11.24 9.13 -13.91
C ARG A 402 10.83 10.61 -13.88
N GLY A 403 10.30 11.09 -12.76
CA GLY A 403 9.89 12.50 -12.63
C GLY A 403 11.04 13.51 -12.67
N ARG A 404 12.29 13.06 -12.41
CA ARG A 404 13.48 13.93 -12.48
C ARG A 404 14.27 13.85 -13.78
N ALA A 405 14.02 12.86 -14.59
CA ALA A 405 14.67 12.70 -15.89
C ALA A 405 14.03 13.60 -16.98
N ALA A 406 13.37 14.70 -16.55
CA ALA A 406 12.78 15.67 -17.47
C ALA A 406 13.91 16.38 -18.23
N GLY A 407 14.11 16.02 -19.49
CA GLY A 407 14.96 16.74 -20.43
C GLY A 407 14.28 18.02 -20.90
N ASP A 408 15.08 18.91 -21.51
CA ASP A 408 14.56 20.06 -22.25
C ASP A 408 13.69 19.59 -23.42
N ARG A 409 12.53 20.27 -23.62
CA ARG A 409 11.55 19.96 -24.68
C ARG A 409 12.20 19.94 -26.06
N ALA A 410 12.98 20.96 -26.39
CA ALA A 410 13.62 21.09 -27.70
C ALA A 410 14.58 19.92 -27.98
N THR A 411 15.35 19.50 -27.00
CA THR A 411 16.23 18.32 -27.10
C THR A 411 15.42 17.04 -27.28
N ALA A 412 14.33 16.86 -26.56
CA ALA A 412 13.49 15.66 -26.67
C ALA A 412 12.79 15.58 -28.01
N GLU A 413 12.31 16.70 -28.57
CA GLU A 413 11.71 16.79 -29.90
C GLU A 413 12.77 16.54 -31.01
N ALA A 414 13.98 17.08 -30.87
CA ALA A 414 15.09 16.82 -31.81
C ALA A 414 15.44 15.33 -31.86
N HIS A 415 15.47 14.65 -30.69
CA HIS A 415 15.64 13.20 -30.65
C HIS A 415 14.47 12.46 -31.31
N GLY A 416 13.24 12.96 -31.17
CA GLY A 416 12.05 12.41 -31.85
C GLY A 416 12.18 12.44 -33.36
N HIS A 417 12.60 13.57 -33.93
CA HIS A 417 12.90 13.68 -35.36
C HIS A 417 14.01 12.72 -35.79
N HIS A 418 15.08 12.62 -35.01
CA HIS A 418 16.21 11.72 -35.31
C HIS A 418 15.77 10.25 -35.36
N VAL A 419 14.96 9.82 -34.39
CA VAL A 419 14.40 8.44 -34.37
C VAL A 419 13.53 8.20 -35.60
N LEU A 420 12.65 9.14 -35.95
CA LEU A 420 11.81 9.03 -37.13
C LEU A 420 12.62 8.99 -38.43
N ASP A 421 13.67 9.78 -38.56
CA ASP A 421 14.54 9.79 -39.74
C ASP A 421 15.27 8.45 -39.91
N ILE A 422 15.74 7.84 -38.83
CA ILE A 422 16.32 6.50 -38.85
C ILE A 422 15.27 5.47 -39.30
N GLN A 423 14.04 5.53 -38.76
CA GLN A 423 12.99 4.58 -39.12
C GLN A 423 12.56 4.73 -40.57
N ARG A 424 12.43 5.97 -41.07
CA ARG A 424 12.14 6.25 -42.49
C ARG A 424 13.24 5.75 -43.39
N PHE A 425 14.50 5.98 -43.04
CA PHE A 425 15.63 5.45 -43.79
C PHE A 425 15.60 3.91 -43.89
N LEU A 426 15.22 3.25 -42.78
CA LEU A 426 15.08 1.80 -42.70
C LEU A 426 13.73 1.31 -43.25
N ARG A 427 12.82 2.19 -43.62
CA ARG A 427 11.44 1.90 -44.08
C ARG A 427 10.63 1.08 -43.06
N ILE A 428 10.74 1.41 -41.79
CA ILE A 428 10.06 0.74 -40.65
C ILE A 428 9.21 1.72 -39.83
N ASP A 429 8.89 2.88 -40.34
CA ASP A 429 8.10 3.94 -39.72
C ASP A 429 6.59 3.65 -39.79
N VAL A 430 6.15 2.60 -39.10
CA VAL A 430 4.77 2.07 -39.16
C VAL A 430 3.81 2.76 -38.19
N GLU A 431 4.31 3.58 -37.26
CA GLU A 431 3.53 4.15 -36.16
C GLU A 431 2.44 5.10 -36.63
N TYR A 432 2.73 5.88 -37.67
CA TYR A 432 1.81 6.90 -38.16
C TYR A 432 0.54 6.26 -38.72
N ASP A 433 0.68 5.27 -39.59
CA ASP A 433 -0.46 4.58 -40.22
C ASP A 433 -1.24 3.78 -39.16
N LEU A 434 -0.53 3.13 -38.26
CA LEU A 434 -1.15 2.38 -37.16
C LEU A 434 -1.95 3.30 -36.24
N ASN A 435 -1.38 4.44 -35.82
CA ASN A 435 -2.06 5.41 -34.96
C ASN A 435 -3.33 5.98 -35.65
N ARG A 436 -3.23 6.32 -36.94
CA ARG A 436 -4.37 6.79 -37.71
C ARG A 436 -5.47 5.73 -37.81
N ALA A 437 -5.11 4.48 -38.04
CA ALA A 437 -6.08 3.38 -38.09
C ALA A 437 -6.79 3.17 -36.75
N VAL A 438 -6.05 3.25 -35.62
CA VAL A 438 -6.62 3.16 -34.29
C VAL A 438 -7.54 4.33 -33.99
N ALA A 439 -7.12 5.56 -34.31
CA ALA A 439 -7.90 6.77 -34.02
C ALA A 439 -9.22 6.86 -34.80
N GLN A 440 -9.37 6.12 -35.92
CA GLN A 440 -10.64 6.03 -36.67
C GLN A 440 -11.72 5.25 -35.91
N SER A 441 -11.36 4.41 -34.95
CA SER A 441 -12.30 3.62 -34.16
C SER A 441 -12.19 3.95 -32.67
N ARG A 442 -13.16 4.70 -32.15
CA ARG A 442 -13.20 5.08 -30.73
C ARG A 442 -13.12 3.87 -29.82
N TRP A 443 -13.86 2.80 -30.11
CA TRP A 443 -13.80 1.57 -29.32
C TRP A 443 -12.38 0.96 -29.28
N LEU A 444 -11.67 0.96 -30.40
CA LEU A 444 -10.32 0.42 -30.50
C LEU A 444 -9.32 1.31 -29.74
N ALA A 445 -9.46 2.62 -29.85
CA ALA A 445 -8.66 3.58 -29.10
C ALA A 445 -8.86 3.38 -27.58
N ASP A 446 -10.10 3.38 -27.09
CA ASP A 446 -10.45 3.16 -25.69
C ASP A 446 -9.90 1.81 -25.16
N ALA A 447 -10.01 0.75 -25.96
CA ALA A 447 -9.50 -0.57 -25.60
C ALA A 447 -7.95 -0.60 -25.52
N MET A 448 -7.26 0.09 -26.42
CA MET A 448 -5.80 0.17 -26.42
C MET A 448 -5.28 1.06 -25.30
N ASP A 449 -5.94 2.18 -25.00
CA ASP A 449 -5.61 3.05 -23.89
C ASP A 449 -5.81 2.35 -22.54
N PHE A 450 -6.92 1.62 -22.41
CA PHE A 450 -7.15 0.75 -21.27
C PHE A 450 -6.03 -0.29 -21.08
N TYR A 451 -5.66 -0.98 -22.16
CA TYR A 451 -4.55 -1.95 -22.13
C TYR A 451 -3.25 -1.27 -21.73
N TYR A 452 -2.93 -0.12 -22.32
CA TYR A 452 -1.72 0.66 -22.06
C TYR A 452 -1.58 1.02 -20.57
N HIS A 453 -2.62 1.55 -19.95
CA HIS A 453 -2.57 1.99 -18.55
C HIS A 453 -2.60 0.83 -17.55
N THR A 454 -3.20 -0.31 -17.90
CA THR A 454 -3.47 -1.38 -16.94
C THR A 454 -2.45 -2.51 -17.00
N PHE A 455 -2.19 -3.04 -18.21
CA PHE A 455 -1.50 -4.33 -18.32
C PHE A 455 -0.02 -4.26 -17.98
N HIS A 456 0.64 -3.14 -18.19
CA HIS A 456 2.07 -3.01 -17.92
C HIS A 456 2.44 -3.11 -16.43
N PHE A 457 1.52 -2.86 -15.50
CA PHE A 457 1.72 -3.10 -14.07
C PHE A 457 1.05 -4.40 -13.61
N ALA A 458 -0.18 -4.64 -14.02
CA ALA A 458 -0.97 -5.77 -13.52
C ALA A 458 -0.32 -7.11 -13.88
N VAL A 459 0.14 -7.30 -15.11
CA VAL A 459 0.70 -8.59 -15.56
C VAL A 459 2.05 -8.89 -14.91
N PRO A 460 3.06 -7.99 -14.88
CA PRO A 460 4.31 -8.25 -14.17
C PRO A 460 4.13 -8.52 -12.69
N LEU A 461 3.26 -7.78 -12.00
CA LEU A 461 2.97 -8.00 -10.59
C LEU A 461 2.29 -9.36 -10.36
N THR A 462 1.36 -9.74 -11.23
CA THR A 462 0.71 -11.06 -11.20
C THR A 462 1.72 -12.19 -11.37
N ILE A 463 2.65 -12.07 -12.33
CA ILE A 463 3.71 -13.04 -12.56
C ILE A 463 4.68 -13.09 -11.38
N LEU A 464 5.07 -11.95 -10.80
CA LEU A 464 5.88 -11.92 -9.58
C LEU A 464 5.17 -12.60 -8.42
N GLY A 465 3.87 -12.31 -8.22
CA GLY A 465 3.05 -12.96 -7.21
C GLY A 465 2.94 -14.48 -7.43
N TRP A 466 2.71 -14.91 -8.67
CA TRP A 466 2.68 -16.32 -9.05
C TRP A 466 4.02 -17.03 -8.79
N LEU A 467 5.14 -16.41 -9.17
CA LEU A 467 6.47 -16.95 -8.88
C LEU A 467 6.74 -17.02 -7.38
N LEU A 468 6.37 -15.97 -6.63
CA LEU A 468 6.55 -15.94 -5.18
C LEU A 468 5.81 -17.09 -4.48
N VAL A 469 4.60 -17.41 -4.98
CA VAL A 469 3.73 -18.44 -4.40
C VAL A 469 4.08 -19.84 -4.88
N ARG A 470 4.30 -20.01 -6.20
CA ARG A 470 4.45 -21.33 -6.83
C ARG A 470 5.90 -21.72 -7.11
N HIS A 471 6.77 -20.75 -7.37
CA HIS A 471 8.16 -20.97 -7.80
C HIS A 471 9.17 -20.10 -7.02
N PRO A 472 9.23 -20.17 -5.68
CA PRO A 472 10.02 -19.26 -4.85
C PRO A 472 11.53 -19.34 -5.13
N ALA A 473 12.04 -20.46 -5.65
CA ALA A 473 13.44 -20.61 -6.06
C ALA A 473 13.79 -19.72 -7.26
N ALA A 474 12.88 -19.62 -8.23
CA ALA A 474 13.05 -18.79 -9.43
C ALA A 474 12.78 -17.31 -9.17
N TYR A 475 11.96 -16.98 -8.18
CA TYR A 475 11.48 -15.63 -7.88
C TYR A 475 12.59 -14.58 -7.76
N ARG A 476 13.65 -14.88 -6.97
CA ARG A 476 14.75 -13.93 -6.74
C ARG A 476 15.51 -13.56 -8.01
N GLY A 477 15.74 -14.53 -8.87
CA GLY A 477 16.40 -14.32 -10.17
C GLY A 477 15.52 -13.49 -11.10
N ALA A 478 14.25 -13.85 -11.19
CA ALA A 478 13.26 -13.13 -12.00
C ALA A 478 13.07 -11.68 -11.56
N ARG A 479 12.89 -11.46 -10.25
CA ARG A 479 12.77 -10.10 -9.68
C ARG A 479 14.02 -9.25 -9.93
N ARG A 480 15.24 -9.81 -9.74
CA ARG A 480 16.48 -9.09 -10.05
C ARG A 480 16.57 -8.71 -11.52
N ALA A 481 16.18 -9.62 -12.42
CA ALA A 481 16.16 -9.33 -13.85
C ALA A 481 15.21 -8.18 -14.17
N LEU A 482 13.99 -8.17 -13.60
CA LEU A 482 13.04 -7.07 -13.75
C LEU A 482 13.58 -5.75 -13.18
N ALA A 483 14.20 -5.78 -11.99
CA ALA A 483 14.79 -4.59 -11.37
C ALA A 483 15.92 -4.01 -12.22
N PHE A 484 16.84 -4.82 -12.74
CA PHE A 484 17.90 -4.35 -13.64
C PHE A 484 17.34 -3.84 -14.98
N THR A 485 16.35 -4.51 -15.55
CA THR A 485 15.65 -4.02 -16.75
C THR A 485 15.10 -2.61 -16.52
N THR A 486 14.42 -2.41 -15.39
CA THR A 486 13.87 -1.10 -15.02
C THR A 486 14.97 -0.06 -14.79
N LEU A 487 16.05 -0.41 -14.08
CA LEU A 487 17.18 0.50 -13.85
C LEU A 487 17.88 0.92 -15.15
N PHE A 488 18.07 -0.02 -16.08
CA PHE A 488 18.64 0.30 -17.40
C PHE A 488 17.69 1.17 -18.23
N GLY A 489 16.37 0.95 -18.14
CA GLY A 489 15.39 1.83 -18.76
C GLY A 489 15.42 3.23 -18.19
N LEU A 490 15.48 3.37 -16.87
CA LEU A 490 15.61 4.68 -16.23
C LEU A 490 16.92 5.41 -16.63
N ALA A 491 18.02 4.68 -16.74
CA ALA A 491 19.28 5.24 -17.26
C ALA A 491 19.10 5.73 -18.71
N GLY A 492 18.38 4.99 -19.54
CA GLY A 492 18.05 5.39 -20.92
C GLY A 492 17.25 6.70 -20.95
N PHE A 493 16.23 6.86 -20.11
CA PHE A 493 15.45 8.11 -20.02
C PHE A 493 16.31 9.32 -19.64
N TRP A 494 17.34 9.12 -18.82
CA TRP A 494 18.26 10.16 -18.43
C TRP A 494 19.27 10.52 -19.52
N LEU A 495 19.77 9.51 -20.23
CA LEU A 495 20.80 9.69 -21.24
C LEU A 495 20.22 10.14 -22.59
N TYR A 496 18.97 9.79 -22.87
CA TYR A 496 18.32 10.07 -24.15
C TYR A 496 16.85 10.43 -23.94
N PRO A 497 16.55 11.65 -23.41
CA PRO A 497 15.16 12.12 -23.32
C PRO A 497 14.55 12.16 -24.72
N LEU A 498 13.41 11.52 -24.92
CA LEU A 498 12.76 11.34 -26.20
C LEU A 498 11.29 11.71 -26.11
N ALA A 499 10.85 12.67 -26.93
CA ALA A 499 9.45 13.00 -27.07
C ALA A 499 8.72 11.86 -27.81
N PRO A 500 7.64 11.29 -27.24
CA PRO A 500 6.84 10.28 -27.92
C PRO A 500 6.10 10.88 -29.12
N PRO A 501 5.66 10.04 -30.11
CA PRO A 501 5.00 10.53 -31.31
C PRO A 501 3.84 11.50 -31.06
N ARG A 502 3.01 11.24 -30.06
CA ARG A 502 1.86 12.08 -29.68
C ARG A 502 2.24 13.51 -29.24
N LEU A 503 3.48 13.72 -28.81
CA LEU A 503 3.99 15.03 -28.39
C LEU A 503 4.85 15.73 -29.46
N MET A 504 4.91 15.18 -30.69
CA MET A 504 5.68 15.76 -31.77
C MET A 504 4.84 16.75 -32.58
N PRO A 505 5.10 18.06 -32.50
CA PRO A 505 4.30 19.06 -33.18
C PRO A 505 4.40 18.91 -34.72
N GLY A 506 3.29 19.14 -35.42
CA GLY A 506 3.25 19.18 -36.89
C GLY A 506 3.33 17.82 -37.59
N LEU A 507 3.53 16.70 -36.87
CA LEU A 507 3.63 15.37 -37.49
C LEU A 507 2.28 14.66 -37.68
N GLY A 508 1.20 15.20 -37.13
CA GLY A 508 -0.17 14.69 -37.35
C GLY A 508 -0.51 13.40 -36.60
N PHE A 509 0.26 13.01 -35.59
CA PHE A 509 -0.11 11.96 -34.65
C PHE A 509 -1.28 12.39 -33.75
N ILE A 510 -2.13 11.43 -33.40
CA ILE A 510 -3.31 11.66 -32.55
C ILE A 510 -3.08 11.03 -31.19
N ASP A 511 -3.19 11.82 -30.12
CA ASP A 511 -3.26 11.29 -28.75
C ASP A 511 -4.65 10.67 -28.55
N THR A 512 -4.72 9.36 -28.47
CA THR A 512 -5.98 8.63 -28.36
C THR A 512 -6.64 8.79 -27.00
N ALA A 513 -5.83 9.05 -25.95
CA ALA A 513 -6.30 9.19 -24.57
C ALA A 513 -6.86 10.58 -24.25
N ASN A 514 -6.16 11.64 -24.74
CA ASN A 514 -6.47 13.02 -24.36
C ASN A 514 -6.99 13.87 -25.55
N GLY A 515 -6.99 13.33 -26.74
CA GLY A 515 -7.39 14.05 -27.97
C GLY A 515 -6.35 15.08 -28.44
N PRO A 516 -6.75 16.05 -29.29
CA PRO A 516 -5.86 17.09 -29.77
C PRO A 516 -5.27 17.90 -28.60
N GLN A 517 -3.95 17.97 -28.53
CA GLN A 517 -3.26 18.63 -27.43
C GLN A 517 -2.89 20.06 -27.84
N ASP A 518 -3.30 21.02 -27.02
CA ASP A 518 -2.84 22.40 -27.10
C ASP A 518 -1.57 22.55 -26.24
N PHE A 519 -0.41 22.60 -26.86
CA PHE A 519 0.88 22.72 -26.17
C PHE A 519 1.10 24.11 -25.55
N ASP A 520 0.27 25.09 -25.89
CA ASP A 520 0.31 26.45 -25.32
C ASP A 520 -0.59 26.56 -24.06
N ASP A 521 -1.35 25.53 -23.72
CA ASP A 521 -2.17 25.49 -22.50
C ASP A 521 -1.27 25.41 -21.25
N PRO A 522 -1.35 26.37 -20.31
CA PRO A 522 -0.56 26.37 -19.07
C PRO A 522 -0.72 25.11 -18.21
N ARG A 523 -1.84 24.38 -18.33
CA ARG A 523 -2.09 23.09 -17.65
C ARG A 523 -1.12 22.01 -18.09
N TYR A 524 -0.60 22.08 -19.30
CA TYR A 524 0.43 21.17 -19.79
C TYR A 524 1.74 21.30 -19.00
N GLY A 525 2.16 22.51 -18.63
CA GLY A 525 3.33 22.74 -17.80
C GLY A 525 3.22 22.12 -16.40
N VAL A 526 2.03 22.09 -15.80
CA VAL A 526 1.78 21.46 -14.50
C VAL A 526 1.82 19.92 -14.61
N LEU A 527 1.26 19.34 -15.66
CA LEU A 527 1.30 17.88 -15.91
C LEU A 527 2.72 17.38 -16.19
N THR A 528 3.57 18.17 -16.88
CA THR A 528 4.99 17.84 -17.10
C THR A 528 5.81 17.86 -15.83
N GLY A 529 5.42 18.64 -14.82
CA GLY A 529 6.03 18.66 -13.49
C GLY A 529 5.72 17.41 -12.65
N ILE A 530 4.62 16.69 -12.94
CA ILE A 530 4.18 15.50 -12.19
C ILE A 530 4.64 14.19 -12.87
N SER A 531 4.71 14.16 -14.21
CA SER A 531 5.18 12.98 -14.97
C SER A 531 6.15 13.40 -16.05
N ASN A 532 7.27 12.67 -16.23
CA ASN A 532 8.18 12.93 -17.33
C ASN A 532 7.55 12.49 -18.65
N PRO A 533 7.12 13.43 -19.52
CA PRO A 533 6.50 13.11 -20.79
C PRO A 533 7.51 12.63 -21.86
N TYR A 534 8.83 12.89 -21.64
CA TYR A 534 9.93 12.61 -22.56
C TYR A 534 10.65 11.29 -22.25
N ALA A 535 10.02 10.38 -21.55
CA ALA A 535 10.56 9.07 -21.20
C ALA A 535 10.06 7.98 -22.17
N ALA A 536 10.25 8.18 -23.50
CA ALA A 536 9.80 7.22 -24.49
C ALA A 536 10.83 6.09 -24.72
N MET A 537 12.13 6.37 -24.80
CA MET A 537 13.16 5.37 -25.09
C MET A 537 14.05 5.07 -23.89
N PRO A 538 14.22 3.78 -23.55
CA PRO A 538 13.64 2.56 -24.13
C PRO A 538 12.21 2.28 -23.61
N SER A 539 11.35 1.65 -24.42
CA SER A 539 10.00 1.31 -23.96
C SER A 539 10.02 0.27 -22.83
N LEU A 540 9.73 0.71 -21.61
CA LEU A 540 9.57 -0.22 -20.49
C LEU A 540 8.28 -1.04 -20.57
N HIS A 541 7.25 -0.60 -21.30
CA HIS A 541 6.05 -1.37 -21.56
C HIS A 541 6.41 -2.66 -22.32
N VAL A 542 7.16 -2.53 -23.41
CA VAL A 542 7.65 -3.67 -24.19
C VAL A 542 8.67 -4.48 -23.39
N GLY A 543 9.57 -3.83 -22.65
CA GLY A 543 10.56 -4.49 -21.81
C GLY A 543 9.91 -5.38 -20.75
N TRP A 544 8.94 -4.87 -19.99
CA TRP A 544 8.28 -5.65 -18.93
C TRP A 544 7.38 -6.76 -19.51
N SER A 545 6.71 -6.50 -20.63
CA SER A 545 5.92 -7.55 -21.30
C SER A 545 6.80 -8.69 -21.82
N LEU A 546 7.98 -8.37 -22.39
CA LEU A 546 8.96 -9.38 -22.81
C LEU A 546 9.56 -10.15 -21.64
N TRP A 547 9.85 -9.46 -20.52
CA TRP A 547 10.25 -10.13 -19.29
C TRP A 547 9.18 -11.16 -18.85
N CYS A 548 7.90 -10.79 -18.89
CA CYS A 548 6.79 -11.69 -18.58
C CYS A 548 6.79 -12.92 -19.50
N ALA A 549 6.92 -12.70 -20.82
CA ALA A 549 6.98 -13.77 -21.82
C ALA A 549 8.12 -14.75 -21.56
N LEU A 550 9.33 -14.24 -21.27
CA LEU A 550 10.51 -15.06 -20.99
C LEU A 550 10.38 -15.86 -19.68
N ILE A 551 9.71 -15.32 -18.66
CA ILE A 551 9.40 -16.05 -17.43
C ILE A 551 8.38 -17.15 -17.70
N LEU A 552 7.28 -16.85 -18.39
CA LEU A 552 6.26 -17.84 -18.77
C LEU A 552 6.85 -18.94 -19.64
N TRP A 553 7.69 -18.60 -20.60
CA TRP A 553 8.38 -19.57 -21.45
C TRP A 553 9.18 -20.62 -20.63
N ARG A 554 9.86 -20.17 -19.57
CA ARG A 554 10.68 -21.03 -18.71
C ARG A 554 9.90 -21.82 -17.68
N MET A 555 8.81 -21.24 -17.16
CA MET A 555 8.17 -21.72 -15.94
C MET A 555 6.77 -22.28 -16.16
N ALA A 556 6.08 -21.89 -17.23
CA ALA A 556 4.72 -22.35 -17.46
C ALA A 556 4.73 -23.83 -17.91
N PRO A 557 3.86 -24.68 -17.32
CA PRO A 557 3.82 -26.11 -17.63
C PRO A 557 3.24 -26.39 -19.02
N GLN A 558 2.31 -25.57 -19.47
CA GLN A 558 1.52 -25.79 -20.70
C GLN A 558 2.18 -25.11 -21.91
N ARG A 559 2.22 -25.78 -23.05
CA ARG A 559 2.82 -25.22 -24.29
C ARG A 559 2.07 -23.97 -24.77
N TRP A 560 0.74 -23.99 -24.74
CA TRP A 560 -0.07 -22.86 -25.17
C TRP A 560 0.21 -21.57 -24.37
N SER A 561 0.40 -21.68 -23.05
CA SER A 561 0.71 -20.51 -22.20
C SER A 561 2.11 -19.94 -22.47
N ARG A 562 3.05 -20.78 -22.94
CA ARG A 562 4.36 -20.31 -23.41
C ARG A 562 4.25 -19.51 -24.69
N VAL A 563 3.46 -20.00 -25.65
CA VAL A 563 3.22 -19.32 -26.93
C VAL A 563 2.43 -18.03 -26.71
N ALA A 564 1.33 -18.10 -25.94
CA ALA A 564 0.51 -16.93 -25.58
C ALA A 564 1.34 -15.86 -24.82
N GLY A 565 2.34 -16.28 -24.05
CA GLY A 565 3.29 -15.38 -23.39
C GLY A 565 4.01 -14.47 -24.38
N PHE A 566 4.37 -14.94 -25.58
CA PHE A 566 5.03 -14.11 -26.61
C PHE A 566 4.04 -13.23 -27.40
N ALA A 567 2.75 -13.57 -27.44
CA ALA A 567 1.73 -12.66 -27.98
C ALA A 567 1.63 -11.37 -27.15
N TYR A 568 1.93 -11.42 -25.85
CA TYR A 568 1.84 -10.27 -24.95
C TYR A 568 2.81 -9.12 -25.33
N PRO A 569 4.14 -9.31 -25.49
CA PRO A 569 5.01 -8.22 -25.95
C PRO A 569 4.72 -7.76 -27.38
N LEU A 570 4.27 -8.64 -28.28
CA LEU A 570 3.87 -8.24 -29.62
C LEU A 570 2.64 -7.33 -29.59
N LEU A 571 1.59 -7.73 -28.85
CA LEU A 571 0.41 -6.90 -28.67
C LEU A 571 0.76 -5.58 -27.98
N THR A 572 1.62 -5.61 -26.95
CA THR A 572 2.08 -4.40 -26.27
C THR A 572 2.78 -3.45 -27.24
N SER A 573 3.63 -3.96 -28.15
CA SER A 573 4.28 -3.14 -29.16
C SER A 573 3.27 -2.48 -30.09
N VAL A 574 2.27 -3.22 -30.56
CA VAL A 574 1.17 -2.67 -31.40
C VAL A 574 0.39 -1.59 -30.64
N VAL A 575 0.05 -1.84 -29.37
CA VAL A 575 -0.70 -0.89 -28.54
C VAL A 575 0.08 0.40 -28.32
N VAL A 576 1.36 0.33 -27.91
CA VAL A 576 2.15 1.54 -27.60
C VAL A 576 2.42 2.39 -28.85
N MET A 577 2.50 1.79 -30.03
CA MET A 577 2.59 2.51 -31.31
C MET A 577 1.23 3.07 -31.74
N GLY A 578 0.17 2.25 -31.66
CA GLY A 578 -1.19 2.66 -32.05
C GLY A 578 -1.74 3.81 -31.21
N THR A 579 -1.36 3.90 -29.93
CA THR A 579 -1.68 5.03 -29.04
C THR A 579 -0.68 6.19 -29.14
N ALA A 580 0.25 6.16 -30.10
CA ALA A 580 1.30 7.16 -30.31
C ALA A 580 2.17 7.46 -29.08
N ASN A 581 2.32 6.51 -28.18
CA ASN A 581 3.16 6.64 -26.98
C ASN A 581 4.62 6.25 -27.21
N HIS A 582 4.91 5.45 -28.24
CA HIS A 582 6.27 4.97 -28.54
C HIS A 582 6.51 4.80 -30.03
N TYR A 583 7.77 4.90 -30.42
CA TYR A 583 8.30 4.49 -31.72
C TYR A 583 8.62 2.99 -31.74
N LEU A 584 8.76 2.39 -32.92
CA LEU A 584 9.21 0.99 -33.05
C LEU A 584 10.62 0.79 -32.47
N LEU A 585 11.52 1.77 -32.64
CA LEU A 585 12.86 1.70 -32.07
C LEU A 585 12.86 1.75 -30.54
N ASP A 586 11.86 2.33 -29.90
CA ASP A 586 11.71 2.27 -28.43
C ASP A 586 11.45 0.83 -27.98
N ALA A 587 10.68 0.06 -28.76
CA ALA A 587 10.43 -1.35 -28.51
C ALA A 587 11.72 -2.17 -28.63
N VAL A 588 12.56 -1.87 -29.63
CA VAL A 588 13.90 -2.48 -29.76
C VAL A 588 14.77 -2.14 -28.54
N GLY A 589 14.76 -0.89 -28.10
CA GLY A 589 15.40 -0.47 -26.86
C GLY A 589 14.90 -1.26 -25.65
N GLY A 590 13.60 -1.53 -25.59
CA GLY A 590 12.98 -2.38 -24.57
C GLY A 590 13.54 -3.82 -24.57
N VAL A 591 13.75 -4.41 -25.72
CA VAL A 591 14.39 -5.75 -25.87
C VAL A 591 15.84 -5.73 -25.32
N ILE A 592 16.60 -4.68 -25.65
CA ILE A 592 18.00 -4.54 -25.24
C ILE A 592 18.09 -4.45 -23.71
N VAL A 593 17.28 -3.62 -23.04
CA VAL A 593 17.33 -3.49 -21.59
C VAL A 593 16.89 -4.77 -20.87
N VAL A 594 15.98 -5.56 -21.44
CA VAL A 594 15.61 -6.88 -20.91
C VAL A 594 16.77 -7.84 -21.00
N ALA A 595 17.44 -7.92 -22.16
CA ALA A 595 18.60 -8.78 -22.35
C ALA A 595 19.71 -8.42 -21.33
N GLY A 596 19.99 -7.12 -21.18
CA GLY A 596 20.90 -6.58 -20.17
C GLY A 596 20.48 -6.95 -18.74
N GLY A 597 19.20 -6.79 -18.41
CA GLY A 597 18.63 -7.11 -17.10
C GLY A 597 18.80 -8.59 -16.73
N PHE A 598 18.55 -9.51 -17.67
CA PHE A 598 18.81 -10.94 -17.45
C PHE A 598 20.31 -11.25 -17.35
N ALA A 599 21.18 -10.60 -18.14
CA ALA A 599 22.63 -10.78 -18.06
C ALA A 599 23.16 -10.31 -16.69
N ALA A 600 22.79 -9.12 -16.24
CA ALA A 600 23.16 -8.58 -14.93
C ALA A 600 22.66 -9.47 -13.78
N SER A 601 21.40 -9.94 -13.86
CA SER A 601 20.85 -10.85 -12.86
C SER A 601 21.62 -12.17 -12.75
N ARG A 602 22.09 -12.71 -13.89
CA ARG A 602 22.92 -13.94 -13.92
C ARG A 602 24.30 -13.68 -13.34
N ALA A 603 24.94 -12.55 -13.68
CA ALA A 603 26.26 -12.18 -13.16
C ALA A 603 26.24 -12.05 -11.63
N VAL A 604 25.27 -11.32 -11.08
CA VAL A 604 25.05 -11.20 -9.63
C VAL A 604 24.75 -12.56 -9.00
N GLY A 605 23.96 -13.40 -9.67
CA GLY A 605 23.65 -14.75 -9.20
C GLY A 605 24.90 -15.64 -9.08
N ARG A 606 25.80 -15.59 -10.07
CA ARG A 606 27.08 -16.30 -10.04
C ARG A 606 28.01 -15.77 -8.95
N ALA A 607 28.16 -14.47 -8.82
CA ALA A 607 28.98 -13.84 -7.78
C ALA A 607 28.53 -14.22 -6.36
N LEU A 608 27.19 -14.28 -6.13
CA LEU A 608 26.63 -14.73 -4.85
C LEU A 608 26.82 -16.23 -4.59
N ALA A 609 26.87 -17.06 -5.63
CA ALA A 609 27.10 -18.50 -5.51
C ALA A 609 28.58 -18.86 -5.25
N LEU A 610 29.50 -18.02 -5.72
CA LEU A 610 30.96 -18.20 -5.52
C LEU A 610 31.45 -17.77 -4.12
N GLN A 611 30.59 -17.10 -3.30
CA GLN A 611 30.95 -16.81 -1.92
C GLN A 611 31.00 -18.12 -1.12
N PRO A 612 32.12 -18.45 -0.42
CA PRO A 612 32.20 -19.65 0.37
C PRO A 612 31.08 -19.70 1.39
N ALA A 613 30.43 -20.85 1.50
CA ALA A 613 29.45 -21.08 2.55
C ALA A 613 30.16 -20.85 3.89
N VAL A 614 29.72 -19.89 4.69
CA VAL A 614 30.18 -19.75 6.08
C VAL A 614 29.94 -21.12 6.74
N PRO A 615 30.96 -21.77 7.30
CA PRO A 615 30.79 -23.06 7.96
C PRO A 615 29.67 -22.93 8.98
N SER A 616 28.66 -23.77 8.89
CA SER A 616 27.68 -23.90 9.96
C SER A 616 28.47 -24.22 11.23
N PRO A 617 28.23 -23.54 12.38
CA PRO A 617 28.87 -23.97 13.62
C PRO A 617 28.59 -25.46 13.75
N ALA A 618 29.65 -26.23 13.86
CA ALA A 618 29.63 -27.68 13.97
C ALA A 618 28.55 -28.06 14.99
N ALA A 619 27.62 -28.92 14.59
CA ALA A 619 26.74 -29.58 15.52
C ALA A 619 27.67 -30.16 16.59
N GLY A 620 27.52 -29.73 17.83
CA GLY A 620 28.24 -30.28 18.96
C GLY A 620 28.14 -31.81 18.92
N PRO A 621 29.14 -32.56 19.42
CA PRO A 621 29.14 -34.00 19.38
C PRO A 621 27.79 -34.51 19.88
N GLY A 622 27.11 -35.28 19.03
CA GLY A 622 25.87 -35.96 19.41
C GLY A 622 26.10 -36.80 20.64
N PRO A 623 25.09 -37.03 21.49
CA PRO A 623 25.24 -37.91 22.62
C PRO A 623 25.74 -39.28 22.15
N GLU A 624 26.83 -39.76 22.76
CA GLU A 624 27.38 -41.05 22.51
C GLU A 624 26.32 -42.16 22.62
N PRO A 625 26.29 -43.13 21.71
CA PRO A 625 25.41 -44.27 21.85
C PRO A 625 26.03 -45.25 22.86
N GLY A 626 25.77 -45.04 24.13
CA GLY A 626 26.37 -45.88 25.15
C GLY A 626 25.60 -45.89 26.45
N ARG A 627 24.74 -46.86 26.56
CA ARG A 627 24.36 -47.72 27.70
C ARG A 627 22.86 -47.96 27.69
N ARG A 628 22.50 -49.11 27.13
CA ARG A 628 21.21 -49.74 27.47
C ARG A 628 21.23 -50.02 28.97
N ALA A 629 20.40 -49.28 29.71
CA ALA A 629 19.98 -49.73 31.02
C ALA A 629 19.03 -50.91 30.81
N GLU A 630 19.39 -52.09 31.30
CA GLU A 630 18.53 -53.25 31.45
C GLU A 630 17.41 -52.86 32.45
N GLU A 631 16.23 -52.58 31.93
CA GLU A 631 15.00 -52.48 32.71
C GLU A 631 14.53 -53.90 33.06
N ARG A 632 14.78 -54.29 34.31
CA ARG A 632 14.21 -55.51 34.92
C ARG A 632 12.72 -55.32 35.03
N LEU A 633 11.96 -56.22 34.44
CA LEU A 633 10.52 -56.41 34.67
C LEU A 633 10.31 -56.78 36.14
N PRO A 634 9.33 -56.19 36.82
CA PRO A 634 8.83 -56.74 38.11
C PRO A 634 7.85 -57.90 37.84
N GLU A 635 8.16 -59.06 38.45
CA GLU A 635 7.25 -60.20 38.51
C GLU A 635 5.96 -59.87 39.25
N ARG A 636 4.88 -60.45 38.77
CA ARG A 636 3.58 -60.44 39.40
C ARG A 636 3.59 -61.19 40.72
N VAL A 637 2.97 -60.63 41.74
CA VAL A 637 2.08 -61.31 42.71
C VAL A 637 0.90 -60.38 42.90
#